data_f431c5a07c15a84071b6576ae392c9f4
#
_entry.id   f431c5a07c15a84071b6576ae392c9f4
#
_cell.length_a   1.000
_cell.length_b   1.000
_cell.length_c   1.000
_cell.angle_alpha   90.00
_cell.angle_beta   90.00
_cell.angle_gamma   90.00
#
_symmetry.space_group_name_H-M   'P 1'
#
loop_
_entity.id
_entity.type
_entity.pdbx_description
1 polymer ?
#
loop_
_entity_poly.entity_id
_entity_poly.type
_entity_poly.pdbx_seq_one_letter_code
_entity_poly.pdbx_strand_id
1 'polypeptide(L)'
;TRRGWASEDEFDRLVDVYNRFPMKRLTVHPRLKSDHYKGSVRLETLDRLYPSLRMKVGYNGDVVTPADAVAMTERYPGIDQMMIGRALMADPALLRKIRGGEPATEAELDDFRRDLFESYTAAFGSLKNAMMRMKEYWFYQLALYDESERPAKEIFKSKTPEAFADAVRRLVETCPLRRDARASWYKPL
;
A
#
# COMPACT_ATOMS: atom_id res chain seq x y z
N THR A 1 10.36 12.26 -1.04
CA THR A 1 10.11 13.58 -0.45
C THR A 1 8.68 14.02 -0.73
N ARG A 2 7.80 13.91 0.22
CA ARG A 2 6.42 14.39 0.07
C ARG A 2 6.14 15.61 0.93
N ARG A 3 6.76 15.68 2.10
CA ARG A 3 6.42 16.66 3.13
C ARG A 3 6.91 18.09 2.85
N GLY A 4 7.71 18.32 1.81
CA GLY A 4 8.20 19.64 1.47
C GLY A 4 7.39 20.38 0.43
N TRP A 5 6.51 19.68 -0.31
CA TRP A 5 5.86 20.28 -1.47
C TRP A 5 4.56 20.96 -1.08
N ALA A 6 4.59 22.26 -1.05
CA ALA A 6 3.38 23.07 -1.01
C ALA A 6 2.84 23.33 -2.42
N SER A 7 3.74 23.39 -3.42
CA SER A 7 3.43 23.55 -4.86
C SER A 7 4.36 22.69 -5.71
N GLU A 8 4.04 22.52 -6.98
CA GLU A 8 4.89 21.79 -7.92
C GLU A 8 6.22 22.53 -8.21
N ASP A 9 6.21 23.86 -8.22
CA ASP A 9 7.40 24.70 -8.47
C ASP A 9 8.43 24.61 -7.33
N GLU A 10 7.98 24.26 -6.13
CA GLU A 10 8.90 24.06 -4.99
C GLU A 10 9.88 22.91 -5.24
N PHE A 11 9.47 21.91 -5.99
CA PHE A 11 10.34 20.77 -6.27
C PHE A 11 11.52 21.13 -7.16
N ASP A 12 11.36 22.07 -8.09
CA ASP A 12 12.46 22.55 -8.94
C ASP A 12 13.62 23.09 -8.10
N ARG A 13 13.28 23.89 -7.08
CA ARG A 13 14.27 24.44 -6.14
C ARG A 13 14.91 23.34 -5.28
N LEU A 14 14.13 22.32 -4.89
CA LEU A 14 14.63 21.21 -4.13
C LEU A 14 15.59 20.32 -4.92
N VAL A 15 15.36 20.13 -6.22
CA VAL A 15 16.28 19.37 -7.10
C VAL A 15 17.68 20.00 -7.08
N ASP A 16 17.76 21.32 -7.19
CA ASP A 16 19.05 22.04 -7.14
C ASP A 16 19.75 21.83 -5.77
N VAL A 17 18.98 21.86 -4.70
CA VAL A 17 19.53 21.58 -3.36
C VAL A 17 20.00 20.14 -3.26
N TYR A 18 19.17 19.16 -3.64
CA TYR A 18 19.53 17.74 -3.55
C TYR A 18 20.77 17.40 -4.37
N ASN A 19 20.92 18.00 -5.57
CA ASN A 19 22.09 17.78 -6.43
C ASN A 19 23.43 18.31 -5.86
N ARG A 20 23.38 19.13 -4.81
CA ARG A 20 24.59 19.64 -4.09
C ARG A 20 25.10 18.68 -3.02
N PHE A 21 24.31 17.70 -2.62
CA PHE A 21 24.66 16.75 -1.57
C PHE A 21 25.00 15.38 -2.15
N PRO A 22 25.99 14.66 -1.61
CA PRO A 22 26.38 13.32 -2.05
C PRO A 22 25.39 12.26 -1.54
N MET A 23 24.15 12.32 -2.00
CA MET A 23 23.13 11.35 -1.62
C MET A 23 23.27 10.05 -2.41
N LYS A 24 23.18 8.92 -1.71
CA LYS A 24 23.20 7.60 -2.35
C LYS A 24 21.93 7.39 -3.20
N ARG A 25 20.80 7.88 -2.74
CA ARG A 25 19.48 7.72 -3.40
C ARG A 25 18.51 8.78 -2.92
N LEU A 26 17.64 9.21 -3.81
CA LEU A 26 16.47 10.03 -3.51
C LEU A 26 15.20 9.26 -3.87
N THR A 27 14.37 8.90 -2.89
CA THR A 27 13.04 8.36 -3.17
C THR A 27 12.05 9.50 -3.34
N VAL A 28 11.45 9.60 -4.53
CA VAL A 28 10.48 10.64 -4.88
C VAL A 28 9.07 10.09 -4.77
N HIS A 29 8.21 10.84 -4.05
CA HIS A 29 6.77 10.62 -4.02
C HIS A 29 6.08 11.83 -4.65
N PRO A 30 5.67 11.76 -5.93
CA PRO A 30 5.17 12.92 -6.67
C PRO A 30 3.72 13.27 -6.30
N ARG A 31 3.54 13.70 -5.08
CA ARG A 31 2.30 14.25 -4.50
C ARG A 31 2.61 15.47 -3.67
N LEU A 32 1.67 16.43 -3.63
CA LEU A 32 1.75 17.56 -2.72
C LEU A 32 1.35 17.17 -1.28
N LYS A 33 1.75 17.98 -0.33
CA LYS A 33 1.34 17.84 1.08
C LYS A 33 -0.18 17.90 1.21
N SER A 34 -0.83 18.78 0.46
CA SER A 34 -2.28 18.98 0.44
C SER A 34 -3.09 17.80 -0.11
N ASP A 35 -2.47 16.94 -0.93
CA ASP A 35 -3.17 15.79 -1.52
C ASP A 35 -3.53 14.73 -0.49
N HIS A 36 -2.88 14.76 0.67
CA HIS A 36 -2.96 13.70 1.68
C HIS A 36 -2.80 12.31 1.02
N TYR A 37 -3.87 11.52 0.93
CA TYR A 37 -3.91 10.23 0.24
C TYR A 37 -5.03 10.16 -0.82
N LYS A 38 -5.64 11.30 -1.17
CA LYS A 38 -6.81 11.37 -2.05
C LYS A 38 -6.47 11.68 -3.51
N GLY A 39 -5.37 12.37 -3.77
CA GLY A 39 -4.96 12.74 -5.13
C GLY A 39 -4.22 11.63 -5.87
N SER A 40 -4.21 11.68 -7.19
CA SER A 40 -3.32 10.87 -8.03
C SER A 40 -1.86 11.32 -7.90
N VAL A 41 -0.92 10.46 -8.27
CA VAL A 41 0.48 10.84 -8.42
C VAL A 41 0.65 11.75 -9.63
N ARG A 42 1.46 12.80 -9.50
CA ARG A 42 1.77 13.75 -10.58
C ARG A 42 3.01 13.31 -11.34
N LEU A 43 2.83 12.35 -12.24
CA LEU A 43 3.95 11.80 -13.00
C LEU A 43 4.57 12.83 -13.92
N GLU A 44 3.80 13.79 -14.45
CA GLU A 44 4.28 14.86 -15.29
C GLU A 44 5.36 15.71 -14.59
N THR A 45 5.18 15.97 -13.30
CA THR A 45 6.21 16.66 -12.50
C THR A 45 7.48 15.81 -12.38
N LEU A 46 7.33 14.49 -12.20
CA LEU A 46 8.48 13.60 -12.15
C LEU A 46 9.17 13.51 -13.52
N ASP A 47 8.42 13.38 -14.62
CA ASP A 47 8.96 13.37 -16.00
C ASP A 47 9.88 14.57 -16.27
N ARG A 48 9.44 15.75 -15.86
CA ARG A 48 10.17 17.00 -16.06
C ARG A 48 11.46 17.03 -15.24
N LEU A 49 11.46 16.52 -14.05
CA LEU A 49 12.56 16.69 -13.08
C LEU A 49 13.51 15.50 -13.02
N TYR A 50 13.04 14.31 -13.39
CA TYR A 50 13.83 13.09 -13.34
C TYR A 50 15.17 13.19 -14.09
N PRO A 51 15.24 13.78 -15.31
CA PRO A 51 16.52 13.92 -16.03
C PRO A 51 17.54 14.83 -15.34
N SER A 52 17.09 15.73 -14.46
CA SER A 52 17.95 16.66 -13.73
C SER A 52 18.53 16.10 -12.44
N LEU A 53 18.05 14.95 -11.98
CA LEU A 53 18.51 14.31 -10.73
C LEU A 53 19.85 13.58 -10.97
N ARG A 54 20.87 13.92 -10.16
CA ARG A 54 22.25 13.40 -10.30
C ARG A 54 22.55 12.17 -9.46
N MET A 55 21.60 11.72 -8.65
CA MET A 55 21.71 10.55 -7.79
C MET A 55 20.79 9.45 -8.28
N LYS A 56 20.94 8.23 -7.73
CA LYS A 56 19.97 7.15 -7.95
C LYS A 56 18.59 7.56 -7.47
N VAL A 57 17.57 7.24 -8.25
CA VAL A 57 16.19 7.60 -7.96
C VAL A 57 15.38 6.36 -7.60
N GLY A 58 14.71 6.42 -6.45
CA GLY A 58 13.65 5.51 -6.09
C GLY A 58 12.28 6.16 -6.31
N TYR A 59 11.31 5.37 -6.69
CA TYR A 59 9.92 5.81 -6.84
C TYR A 59 9.05 5.37 -5.67
N ASN A 60 8.20 6.24 -5.18
CA ASN A 60 7.10 5.91 -4.29
C ASN A 60 5.79 6.49 -4.84
N GLY A 61 4.82 5.63 -5.08
CA GLY A 61 3.52 6.05 -5.63
C GLY A 61 2.51 4.90 -5.60
N ASP A 62 1.52 4.96 -6.48
CA ASP A 62 0.45 3.99 -6.55
C ASP A 62 0.84 2.77 -7.42
N VAL A 63 1.81 2.01 -6.96
CA VAL A 63 2.12 0.67 -7.49
C VAL A 63 1.23 -0.32 -6.75
N VAL A 64 0.14 -0.75 -7.39
CA VAL A 64 -0.91 -1.59 -6.77
C VAL A 64 -1.11 -2.91 -7.51
N THR A 65 -0.53 -3.06 -8.70
CA THR A 65 -0.54 -4.27 -9.50
C THR A 65 0.85 -4.56 -10.08
N PRO A 66 1.14 -5.77 -10.56
CA PRO A 66 2.33 -6.05 -11.34
C PRO A 66 2.48 -5.15 -12.58
N ALA A 67 1.38 -4.87 -13.27
CA ALA A 67 1.38 -4.00 -14.46
C ALA A 67 1.81 -2.57 -14.13
N ASP A 68 1.40 -2.03 -12.95
CA ASP A 68 1.87 -0.70 -12.52
C ASP A 68 3.39 -0.69 -12.31
N ALA A 69 3.97 -1.77 -11.77
CA ALA A 69 5.41 -1.88 -11.58
C ALA A 69 6.16 -1.92 -12.93
N VAL A 70 5.65 -2.69 -13.89
CA VAL A 70 6.20 -2.74 -15.26
C VAL A 70 6.14 -1.35 -15.90
N ALA A 71 4.96 -0.71 -15.91
CA ALA A 71 4.78 0.61 -16.49
C ALA A 71 5.72 1.67 -15.90
N MET A 72 6.01 1.61 -14.59
CA MET A 72 6.96 2.51 -13.94
C MET A 72 8.40 2.22 -14.35
N THR A 73 8.77 0.96 -14.54
CA THR A 73 10.11 0.57 -14.99
C THR A 73 10.34 1.00 -16.45
N GLU A 74 9.33 0.86 -17.30
CA GLU A 74 9.37 1.28 -18.70
C GLU A 74 9.46 2.82 -18.83
N ARG A 75 8.67 3.55 -18.02
CA ARG A 75 8.65 5.01 -18.04
C ARG A 75 9.96 5.61 -17.51
N TYR A 76 10.58 4.99 -16.53
CA TYR A 76 11.80 5.47 -15.87
C TYR A 76 12.85 4.35 -15.77
N PRO A 77 13.56 4.03 -16.85
CA PRO A 77 14.49 2.89 -16.85
C PRO A 77 15.65 2.98 -15.85
N GLY A 78 15.96 4.18 -15.36
CA GLY A 78 17.00 4.42 -14.35
C GLY A 78 16.51 4.37 -12.91
N ILE A 79 15.23 4.11 -12.66
CA ILE A 79 14.73 3.86 -11.29
C ILE A 79 15.28 2.52 -10.80
N ASP A 80 15.99 2.55 -9.67
CA ASP A 80 16.64 1.37 -9.08
C ASP A 80 15.84 0.76 -7.92
N GLN A 81 14.77 1.43 -7.48
CA GLN A 81 13.94 0.97 -6.36
C GLN A 81 12.51 1.53 -6.43
N MET A 82 11.55 0.67 -6.12
CA MET A 82 10.16 1.08 -5.86
C MET A 82 9.82 0.88 -4.38
N MET A 83 9.27 1.91 -3.76
CA MET A 83 8.75 1.86 -2.40
C MET A 83 7.24 1.65 -2.46
N ILE A 84 6.79 0.47 -2.03
CA ILE A 84 5.37 0.08 -2.02
C ILE A 84 4.88 0.09 -0.57
N GLY A 85 3.79 0.74 -0.29
CA GLY A 85 3.20 0.84 1.05
C GLY A 85 1.84 0.14 1.13
N ARG A 86 0.76 0.91 1.00
CA ARG A 86 -0.63 0.45 1.20
C ARG A 86 -1.02 -0.77 0.38
N ALA A 87 -0.46 -0.91 -0.81
CA ALA A 87 -0.75 -2.06 -1.68
C ALA A 87 -0.28 -3.39 -1.05
N LEU A 88 0.84 -3.39 -0.30
CA LEU A 88 1.29 -4.58 0.43
C LEU A 88 0.44 -4.88 1.68
N MET A 89 -0.23 -3.85 2.24
CA MET A 89 -1.25 -4.07 3.28
C MET A 89 -2.50 -4.72 2.69
N ALA A 90 -2.87 -4.36 1.47
CA ALA A 90 -4.01 -4.94 0.78
C ALA A 90 -3.72 -6.34 0.24
N ASP A 91 -2.56 -6.53 -0.39
CA ASP A 91 -2.12 -7.79 -0.98
C ASP A 91 -0.69 -8.12 -0.52
N PRO A 92 -0.52 -8.94 0.51
CA PRO A 92 0.81 -9.35 0.98
C PRO A 92 1.64 -10.09 -0.09
N ALA A 93 0.99 -10.72 -1.07
CA ALA A 93 1.66 -11.42 -2.16
C ALA A 93 2.05 -10.51 -3.35
N LEU A 94 1.74 -9.22 -3.31
CA LEU A 94 2.00 -8.30 -4.43
C LEU A 94 3.45 -8.34 -4.92
N LEU A 95 4.42 -8.36 -4.00
CA LEU A 95 5.83 -8.41 -4.39
C LEU A 95 6.18 -9.73 -5.10
N ARG A 96 5.60 -10.84 -4.65
CA ARG A 96 5.73 -12.15 -5.32
C ARG A 96 5.13 -12.09 -6.72
N LYS A 97 3.94 -11.51 -6.88
CA LYS A 97 3.26 -11.31 -8.18
C LYS A 97 4.08 -10.42 -9.13
N ILE A 98 4.67 -9.33 -8.65
CA ILE A 98 5.56 -8.46 -9.44
C ILE A 98 6.77 -9.23 -9.97
N ARG A 99 7.23 -10.24 -9.24
CA ARG A 99 8.33 -11.13 -9.65
C ARG A 99 7.89 -12.32 -10.51
N GLY A 100 6.65 -12.35 -10.96
CA GLY A 100 6.09 -13.43 -11.79
C GLY A 100 5.60 -14.66 -11.03
N GLY A 101 5.49 -14.59 -9.70
CA GLY A 101 4.95 -15.67 -8.89
C GLY A 101 3.41 -15.60 -8.73
N GLU A 102 2.85 -16.68 -8.17
CA GLU A 102 1.41 -16.85 -8.02
C GLU A 102 0.80 -15.91 -6.95
N PRO A 103 -0.48 -15.54 -7.09
CA PRO A 103 -1.26 -14.89 -6.04
C PRO A 103 -1.26 -15.71 -4.74
N ALA A 104 -1.59 -15.06 -3.62
CA ALA A 104 -1.78 -15.79 -2.37
C ALA A 104 -3.00 -16.69 -2.42
N THR A 105 -2.87 -17.86 -1.81
CA THR A 105 -4.01 -18.72 -1.48
C THR A 105 -4.70 -18.22 -0.22
N GLU A 106 -5.95 -18.63 0.01
CA GLU A 106 -6.65 -18.30 1.26
C GLU A 106 -5.92 -18.84 2.50
N ALA A 107 -5.32 -20.04 2.38
CA ALA A 107 -4.55 -20.62 3.49
C ALA A 107 -3.33 -19.76 3.86
N GLU A 108 -2.58 -19.27 2.85
CA GLU A 108 -1.44 -18.35 3.10
C GLU A 108 -1.89 -17.03 3.73
N LEU A 109 -3.04 -16.50 3.30
CA LEU A 109 -3.59 -15.28 3.88
C LEU A 109 -4.07 -15.49 5.30
N ASP A 110 -4.63 -16.65 5.61
CA ASP A 110 -5.09 -17.01 6.95
C ASP A 110 -3.90 -17.17 7.91
N ASP A 111 -2.87 -17.88 7.50
CA ASP A 111 -1.62 -17.98 8.26
C ASP A 111 -1.01 -16.61 8.54
N PHE A 112 -0.93 -15.76 7.52
CA PHE A 112 -0.42 -14.40 7.69
C PHE A 112 -1.26 -13.55 8.67
N ARG A 113 -2.59 -13.66 8.61
CA ARG A 113 -3.49 -12.95 9.51
C ARG A 113 -3.35 -13.43 10.96
N ARG A 114 -3.20 -14.73 11.15
CA ARG A 114 -2.96 -15.33 12.47
C ARG A 114 -1.66 -14.82 13.07
N ASP A 115 -0.56 -14.93 12.34
CA ASP A 115 0.76 -14.46 12.79
C ASP A 115 0.76 -12.97 13.13
N LEU A 116 0.07 -12.15 12.31
CA LEU A 116 -0.09 -10.72 12.54
C LEU A 116 -0.92 -10.42 13.81
N PHE A 117 -2.01 -11.16 14.03
CA PHE A 117 -2.85 -11.02 15.21
C PHE A 117 -2.09 -11.40 16.49
N GLU A 118 -1.34 -12.50 16.47
CA GLU A 118 -0.48 -12.92 17.57
C GLU A 118 0.61 -11.89 17.87
N SER A 119 1.28 -11.38 16.83
CA SER A 119 2.28 -10.31 16.96
C SER A 119 1.69 -9.03 17.57
N TYR A 120 0.51 -8.62 17.15
CA TYR A 120 -0.19 -7.48 17.75
C TYR A 120 -0.63 -7.76 19.18
N THR A 121 -1.06 -8.99 19.49
CA THR A 121 -1.42 -9.38 20.86
C THR A 121 -0.22 -9.27 21.80
N ALA A 122 0.93 -9.78 21.37
CA ALA A 122 2.17 -9.66 22.12
C ALA A 122 2.62 -8.20 22.28
N ALA A 123 2.58 -7.40 21.21
CA ALA A 123 3.04 -6.02 21.23
C ALA A 123 2.12 -5.08 22.04
N PHE A 124 0.82 -5.28 22.01
CA PHE A 124 -0.16 -4.39 22.65
C PHE A 124 -0.76 -4.95 23.94
N GLY A 125 -0.36 -6.14 24.35
CA GLY A 125 -0.72 -6.74 25.64
C GLY A 125 -2.20 -7.13 25.80
N SER A 126 -3.00 -7.11 24.72
CA SER A 126 -4.40 -7.56 24.79
C SER A 126 -4.99 -7.93 23.43
N LEU A 127 -5.86 -8.96 23.43
CA LEU A 127 -6.63 -9.39 22.26
C LEU A 127 -7.52 -8.26 21.69
N LYS A 128 -8.07 -7.42 22.56
CA LYS A 128 -8.91 -6.30 22.15
C LYS A 128 -8.11 -5.25 21.37
N ASN A 129 -6.91 -4.91 21.81
CA ASN A 129 -6.05 -3.96 21.12
C ASN A 129 -5.56 -4.55 19.78
N ALA A 130 -5.17 -5.83 19.77
CA ALA A 130 -4.83 -6.56 18.54
C ALA A 130 -6.00 -6.53 17.54
N MET A 131 -7.22 -6.86 17.97
CA MET A 131 -8.42 -6.75 17.14
C MET A 131 -8.60 -5.37 16.52
N MET A 132 -8.38 -4.29 17.28
CA MET A 132 -8.51 -2.93 16.74
C MET A 132 -7.50 -2.66 15.63
N ARG A 133 -6.25 -3.15 15.78
CA ARG A 133 -5.22 -3.06 14.72
C ARG A 133 -5.55 -3.93 13.51
N MET A 134 -6.08 -5.12 13.75
CA MET A 134 -6.54 -5.99 12.65
C MET A 134 -7.68 -5.38 11.85
N LYS A 135 -8.56 -4.58 12.45
CA LYS A 135 -9.59 -3.84 11.69
C LYS A 135 -8.97 -2.81 10.75
N GLU A 136 -7.92 -2.10 11.18
CA GLU A 136 -7.18 -1.20 10.30
C GLU A 136 -6.55 -1.96 9.11
N TYR A 137 -6.01 -3.15 9.37
CA TYR A 137 -5.47 -4.03 8.33
C TYR A 137 -6.57 -4.52 7.37
N TRP A 138 -7.70 -4.99 7.91
CA TRP A 138 -8.83 -5.45 7.11
C TRP A 138 -9.39 -4.39 6.16
N PHE A 139 -9.33 -3.12 6.54
CA PHE A 139 -9.70 -2.02 5.66
C PHE A 139 -8.98 -2.08 4.29
N TYR A 140 -7.73 -2.51 4.28
CA TYR A 140 -6.96 -2.69 3.05
C TYR A 140 -7.22 -4.06 2.42
N GLN A 141 -7.24 -5.11 3.20
CA GLN A 141 -7.33 -6.48 2.71
C GLN A 141 -8.68 -6.82 2.05
N LEU A 142 -9.73 -6.09 2.37
CA LEU A 142 -11.04 -6.22 1.70
C LEU A 142 -10.96 -6.08 0.18
N ALA A 143 -9.94 -5.39 -0.35
CA ALA A 143 -9.69 -5.30 -1.78
C ALA A 143 -9.46 -6.66 -2.46
N LEU A 144 -9.10 -7.70 -1.69
CA LEU A 144 -8.90 -9.06 -2.19
C LEU A 144 -10.20 -9.87 -2.31
N TYR A 145 -11.34 -9.36 -1.85
CA TYR A 145 -12.59 -10.12 -1.81
C TYR A 145 -13.69 -9.43 -2.61
N ASP A 146 -14.40 -10.21 -3.42
CA ASP A 146 -15.62 -9.75 -4.08
C ASP A 146 -16.79 -9.76 -3.10
N GLU A 147 -17.81 -8.94 -3.39
CA GLU A 147 -19.07 -8.89 -2.64
C GLU A 147 -18.91 -8.69 -1.12
N SER A 148 -17.76 -8.16 -0.71
CA SER A 148 -17.38 -8.06 0.70
C SER A 148 -18.03 -6.90 1.47
N GLU A 149 -18.79 -6.00 0.84
CA GLU A 149 -19.32 -4.78 1.47
C GLU A 149 -20.22 -5.05 2.68
N ARG A 150 -21.10 -6.05 2.60
CA ARG A 150 -22.01 -6.40 3.71
C ARG A 150 -21.29 -7.15 4.82
N PRO A 151 -20.52 -8.24 4.55
CA PRO A 151 -19.73 -8.94 5.57
C PRO A 151 -18.69 -8.04 6.25
N ALA A 152 -18.06 -7.11 5.51
CA ALA A 152 -17.12 -6.16 6.06
C ALA A 152 -17.69 -5.30 7.20
N LYS A 153 -18.97 -4.90 7.11
CA LYS A 153 -19.63 -4.13 8.17
C LYS A 153 -19.67 -4.88 9.50
N GLU A 154 -19.78 -6.21 9.46
CA GLU A 154 -19.76 -7.04 10.67
C GLU A 154 -18.37 -7.03 11.31
N ILE A 155 -17.31 -7.12 10.53
CA ILE A 155 -15.92 -7.01 11.01
C ILE A 155 -15.73 -5.67 11.75
N PHE A 156 -16.11 -4.56 11.14
CA PHE A 156 -15.89 -3.23 11.74
C PHE A 156 -16.80 -2.95 12.95
N LYS A 157 -18.00 -3.52 12.99
CA LYS A 157 -18.95 -3.37 14.11
C LYS A 157 -18.66 -4.30 15.28
N SER A 158 -17.85 -5.35 15.12
CA SER A 158 -17.53 -6.29 16.19
C SER A 158 -16.94 -5.56 17.40
N LYS A 159 -17.34 -5.96 18.62
CA LYS A 159 -16.89 -5.33 19.88
C LYS A 159 -15.97 -6.22 20.69
N THR A 160 -15.95 -7.52 20.38
CA THR A 160 -15.13 -8.52 21.07
C THR A 160 -14.26 -9.28 20.06
N PRO A 161 -13.12 -9.85 20.50
CA PRO A 161 -12.26 -10.67 19.64
C PRO A 161 -12.99 -11.87 19.03
N GLU A 162 -13.90 -12.49 19.76
CA GLU A 162 -14.68 -13.64 19.29
C GLU A 162 -15.64 -13.23 18.17
N ALA A 163 -16.40 -12.14 18.36
CA ALA A 163 -17.30 -11.61 17.34
C ALA A 163 -16.54 -11.14 16.09
N PHE A 164 -15.32 -10.63 16.27
CA PHE A 164 -14.43 -10.27 15.17
C PHE A 164 -13.99 -11.52 14.40
N ALA A 165 -13.50 -12.55 15.09
CA ALA A 165 -13.07 -13.80 14.47
C ALA A 165 -14.21 -14.47 13.68
N ASP A 166 -15.42 -14.48 14.25
CA ASP A 166 -16.62 -15.02 13.57
C ASP A 166 -17.00 -14.21 12.33
N ALA A 167 -16.89 -12.89 12.38
CA ALA A 167 -17.17 -12.04 11.22
C ALA A 167 -16.14 -12.25 10.10
N VAL A 168 -14.85 -12.37 10.44
CA VAL A 168 -13.78 -12.68 9.50
C VAL A 168 -14.01 -14.04 8.84
N ARG A 169 -14.29 -15.06 9.62
CA ARG A 169 -14.55 -16.41 9.10
C ARG A 169 -15.71 -16.40 8.11
N ARG A 170 -16.85 -15.76 8.45
CA ARG A 170 -17.99 -15.63 7.53
C ARG A 170 -17.64 -14.93 6.23
N LEU A 171 -16.82 -13.86 6.29
CA LEU A 171 -16.39 -13.17 5.10
C LEU A 171 -15.57 -14.09 4.20
N VAL A 172 -14.57 -14.77 4.76
CA VAL A 172 -13.69 -15.67 4.02
C VAL A 172 -14.45 -16.85 3.41
N GLU A 173 -15.45 -17.41 4.13
CA GLU A 173 -16.28 -18.52 3.64
C GLU A 173 -17.27 -18.11 2.55
N THR A 174 -17.73 -16.86 2.51
CA THR A 174 -18.81 -16.42 1.64
C THR A 174 -18.39 -15.51 0.50
N CYS A 175 -17.24 -14.86 0.61
CA CYS A 175 -16.77 -13.89 -0.38
C CYS A 175 -15.64 -14.49 -1.24
N PRO A 176 -15.79 -14.50 -2.59
CA PRO A 176 -14.74 -15.02 -3.46
C PRO A 176 -13.43 -14.23 -3.35
N LEU A 177 -12.30 -14.96 -3.25
CA LEU A 177 -10.98 -14.37 -3.30
C LEU A 177 -10.61 -13.98 -4.74
N ARG A 178 -10.21 -12.74 -4.95
CA ARG A 178 -9.79 -12.18 -6.23
C ARG A 178 -8.29 -12.40 -6.45
N ARG A 179 -7.93 -13.02 -7.55
CA ARG A 179 -6.52 -13.22 -7.93
C ARG A 179 -5.89 -11.98 -8.57
N ASP A 180 -6.68 -11.17 -9.23
CA ASP A 180 -6.31 -9.98 -9.99
C ASP A 180 -6.69 -8.67 -9.28
N ALA A 181 -6.90 -8.74 -7.97
CA ALA A 181 -7.35 -7.59 -7.19
C ALA A 181 -6.44 -6.37 -7.38
N ARG A 182 -7.07 -5.24 -7.70
CA ARG A 182 -6.45 -3.94 -7.63
C ARG A 182 -6.81 -3.31 -6.28
N ALA A 183 -5.84 -3.10 -5.43
CA ALA A 183 -6.06 -2.45 -4.15
C ALA A 183 -6.69 -1.06 -4.35
N SER A 184 -7.80 -0.81 -3.67
CA SER A 184 -8.50 0.46 -3.69
C SER A 184 -8.74 0.91 -2.25
N TRP A 185 -8.12 2.01 -1.85
CA TRP A 185 -8.29 2.65 -0.54
C TRP A 185 -9.00 4.01 -0.64
N TYR A 186 -9.68 4.26 -1.74
CA TYR A 186 -10.33 5.55 -2.01
C TYR A 186 -11.81 5.60 -1.60
N LYS A 187 -12.38 4.49 -1.17
CA LYS A 187 -13.74 4.49 -0.61
C LYS A 187 -13.61 4.32 0.91
N PRO A 188 -13.83 5.36 1.71
CA PRO A 188 -14.17 5.14 3.12
C PRO A 188 -15.48 4.35 3.16
N LEU A 189 -15.49 3.30 3.97
CA LEU A 189 -16.71 2.59 4.32
C LEU A 189 -17.67 3.48 5.08
#